data_db57e63b8fc9628eccbfb24e251de017
#
_entry.id   db57e63b8fc9628eccbfb24e251de017
#
_cell.length_a   1.000
_cell.length_b   1.000
_cell.length_c   1.000
_cell.angle_alpha   90.00
_cell.angle_beta   90.00
_cell.angle_gamma   90.00
#
_symmetry.space_group_name_H-M   'P 1'
#
loop_
_entity.id
_entity.type
_entity.pdbx_description
1 polymer ?
#
loop_
_entity_poly.entity_id
_entity_poly.type
_entity_poly.pdbx_seq_one_letter_code
_entity_poly.pdbx_strand_id
1 'polypeptide(L)'
;GTHGKVHDITAQSANWGYVGFGLYHLKAGETAAEPTGDREVILVLVEGKAEVAVGDQNFGELGKRMNVFERIPPACVYAPNDTNWTAKATTNCTLAVCTAPGKGNYPARVITDIELVERGKGANTRYIHPIAMEEKDIADSLLVTEVFTPQGNWSSYPPHRHDEDNYPDMTYLEETYYHRLNPEQGFGFQRVFTEDGELDETMAVSSGDVVLVPKGHHPCGSPYGYEMYYLNVMAGPMRKWRFQNHPDHDWIFQRDSK
;
A
#
# COMPACT_ATOMS: atom_id res chain seq x y z
N GLY A 1 3.53 -13.30 14.31
CA GLY A 1 4.76 -12.97 15.06
C GLY A 1 4.83 -11.47 15.32
N THR A 2 5.61 -11.06 16.30
CA THR A 2 5.77 -9.66 16.67
C THR A 2 7.14 -9.11 16.25
N HIS A 3 7.98 -9.93 15.64
CA HIS A 3 9.35 -9.62 15.30
C HIS A 3 9.82 -10.44 14.08
N GLY A 4 10.76 -9.90 13.32
CA GLY A 4 11.21 -10.46 12.05
C GLY A 4 10.19 -10.25 10.95
N LYS A 5 10.02 -11.20 10.03
CA LYS A 5 8.99 -11.17 8.99
C LYS A 5 7.64 -11.54 9.59
N VAL A 6 6.76 -10.57 9.78
CA VAL A 6 5.45 -10.73 10.45
C VAL A 6 4.29 -10.91 9.48
N HIS A 7 4.44 -10.46 8.24
CA HIS A 7 3.54 -10.78 7.12
C HIS A 7 4.36 -11.32 5.95
N ASP A 8 3.85 -12.37 5.32
CA ASP A 8 4.43 -12.99 4.13
C ASP A 8 3.31 -13.45 3.20
N ILE A 9 2.73 -12.48 2.49
CA ILE A 9 1.66 -12.69 1.53
C ILE A 9 2.29 -12.77 0.15
N THR A 10 2.20 -13.94 -0.44
CA THR A 10 2.65 -14.16 -1.82
C THR A 10 1.45 -14.23 -2.75
N ALA A 11 1.65 -13.97 -4.03
CA ALA A 11 0.61 -14.18 -5.03
C ALA A 11 0.05 -15.61 -4.94
N GLN A 12 0.93 -16.58 -4.72
CA GLN A 12 0.55 -17.99 -4.59
C GLN A 12 -0.28 -18.24 -3.32
N SER A 13 0.12 -17.71 -2.16
CA SER A 13 -0.64 -17.92 -0.90
C SER A 13 -2.00 -17.22 -0.91
N ALA A 14 -2.13 -16.11 -1.63
CA ALA A 14 -3.39 -15.39 -1.81
C ALA A 14 -4.24 -15.95 -2.96
N ASN A 15 -3.73 -16.92 -3.73
CA ASN A 15 -4.32 -17.38 -4.98
C ASN A 15 -4.50 -16.25 -6.01
N TRP A 16 -3.48 -15.40 -6.11
CA TRP A 16 -3.39 -14.24 -6.98
C TRP A 16 -2.35 -14.43 -8.07
N GLY A 17 -2.38 -13.55 -9.07
CA GLY A 17 -1.38 -13.51 -10.14
C GLY A 17 -0.33 -12.41 -9.98
N TYR A 18 -0.59 -11.39 -9.17
CA TYR A 18 0.20 -10.15 -9.23
C TYR A 18 0.76 -9.70 -7.89
N VAL A 19 -0.05 -9.30 -6.92
CA VAL A 19 0.42 -8.66 -5.68
C VAL A 19 1.01 -9.65 -4.70
N GLY A 20 2.17 -9.29 -4.15
CA GLY A 20 2.73 -9.86 -2.92
C GLY A 20 3.03 -8.75 -1.92
N PHE A 21 2.98 -9.07 -0.63
CA PHE A 21 3.23 -8.14 0.45
C PHE A 21 3.93 -8.81 1.62
N GLY A 22 5.11 -8.29 1.98
CA GLY A 22 5.83 -8.67 3.18
C GLY A 22 5.97 -7.51 4.16
N LEU A 23 6.08 -7.82 5.44
CA LEU A 23 6.34 -6.83 6.48
C LEU A 23 7.37 -7.35 7.46
N TYR A 24 8.37 -6.55 7.74
CA TYR A 24 9.39 -6.83 8.74
C TYR A 24 9.31 -5.83 9.90
N HIS A 25 9.38 -6.36 11.12
CA HIS A 25 9.73 -5.60 12.31
C HIS A 25 11.19 -5.93 12.67
N LEU A 26 12.08 -4.95 12.51
CA LEU A 26 13.51 -5.12 12.77
C LEU A 26 13.95 -4.27 13.96
N LYS A 27 14.78 -4.86 14.82
CA LYS A 27 15.52 -4.10 15.84
C LYS A 27 16.76 -3.49 15.23
N ALA A 28 17.24 -2.41 15.83
CA ALA A 28 18.51 -1.80 15.44
C ALA A 28 19.63 -2.87 15.35
N GLY A 29 20.35 -2.87 14.23
CA GLY A 29 21.41 -3.82 13.91
C GLY A 29 20.97 -5.08 13.15
N GLU A 30 19.67 -5.37 13.06
CA GLU A 30 19.17 -6.52 12.31
C GLU A 30 19.06 -6.20 10.81
N THR A 31 19.16 -7.24 10.02
CA THR A 31 19.11 -7.15 8.55
C THR A 31 18.01 -8.05 7.99
N ALA A 32 17.19 -7.50 7.11
CA ALA A 32 16.34 -8.24 6.19
C ALA A 32 16.98 -8.25 4.80
N ALA A 33 16.89 -9.37 4.10
CA ALA A 33 17.42 -9.52 2.75
C ALA A 33 16.63 -10.59 2.00
N GLU A 34 16.30 -10.32 0.75
CA GLU A 34 15.64 -11.29 -0.13
C GLU A 34 16.11 -11.12 -1.57
N PRO A 35 16.16 -12.21 -2.37
CA PRO A 35 16.23 -12.11 -3.80
C PRO A 35 14.88 -11.58 -4.35
N THR A 36 14.92 -10.83 -5.42
CA THR A 36 13.71 -10.38 -6.11
C THR A 36 13.10 -11.47 -7.00
N GLY A 37 13.92 -12.39 -7.53
CA GLY A 37 13.47 -13.40 -8.47
C GLY A 37 12.88 -12.76 -9.72
N ASP A 38 11.73 -13.24 -10.16
CA ASP A 38 10.98 -12.71 -11.30
C ASP A 38 10.08 -11.48 -10.95
N ARG A 39 10.23 -10.95 -9.74
CA ARG A 39 9.37 -9.87 -9.25
C ARG A 39 10.14 -8.57 -9.08
N GLU A 40 9.50 -7.45 -9.32
CA GLU A 40 9.96 -6.15 -8.87
C GLU A 40 9.51 -5.89 -7.44
N VAL A 41 10.23 -5.05 -6.73
CA VAL A 41 10.02 -4.74 -5.33
C VAL A 41 10.04 -3.24 -5.10
N ILE A 42 9.10 -2.74 -4.30
CA ILE A 42 9.21 -1.43 -3.66
C ILE A 42 9.31 -1.64 -2.17
N LEU A 43 10.45 -1.28 -1.60
CA LEU A 43 10.68 -1.22 -0.16
C LEU A 43 10.12 0.09 0.37
N VAL A 44 9.31 0.03 1.42
CA VAL A 44 8.78 1.21 2.11
C VAL A 44 9.20 1.15 3.57
N LEU A 45 10.02 2.10 4.02
CA LEU A 45 10.25 2.29 5.44
C LEU A 45 9.02 2.99 6.04
N VAL A 46 8.12 2.18 6.57
CA VAL A 46 6.88 2.67 7.20
C VAL A 46 7.24 3.59 8.37
N GLU A 47 8.21 3.17 9.17
CA GLU A 47 8.81 3.98 10.23
C GLU A 47 10.21 3.45 10.58
N GLY A 48 11.05 4.33 11.13
CA GLY A 48 12.44 4.02 11.47
C GLY A 48 13.42 4.26 10.32
N LYS A 49 14.66 3.85 10.53
CA LYS A 49 15.78 4.04 9.60
C LYS A 49 16.50 2.75 9.30
N ALA A 50 16.99 2.61 8.08
CA ALA A 50 17.79 1.47 7.64
C ALA A 50 18.80 1.88 6.57
N GLU A 51 19.94 1.20 6.53
CA GLU A 51 20.84 1.19 5.38
C GLU A 51 20.29 0.24 4.33
N VAL A 52 20.05 0.75 3.12
CA VAL A 52 19.41 -0.02 2.05
C VAL A 52 20.34 -0.16 0.86
N ALA A 53 20.45 -1.38 0.34
CA ALA A 53 21.19 -1.68 -0.89
C ALA A 53 20.38 -2.59 -1.81
N VAL A 54 20.60 -2.46 -3.12
CA VAL A 54 20.01 -3.30 -4.17
C VAL A 54 21.12 -3.70 -5.13
N GLY A 55 21.38 -5.00 -5.25
CA GLY A 55 22.54 -5.47 -5.99
C GLY A 55 23.83 -4.82 -5.48
N ASP A 56 24.59 -4.23 -6.38
CA ASP A 56 25.84 -3.52 -6.07
C ASP A 56 25.62 -2.04 -5.67
N GLN A 57 24.39 -1.54 -5.71
CA GLN A 57 24.07 -0.16 -5.36
C GLN A 57 23.75 -0.02 -3.89
N ASN A 58 24.53 0.82 -3.20
CA ASN A 58 24.30 1.16 -1.79
C ASN A 58 23.70 2.58 -1.71
N PHE A 59 22.50 2.68 -1.17
CA PHE A 59 21.79 3.96 -1.01
C PHE A 59 22.05 4.63 0.36
N GLY A 60 22.81 3.99 1.23
CA GLY A 60 23.12 4.49 2.57
C GLY A 60 21.94 4.42 3.52
N GLU A 61 22.03 5.19 4.61
CA GLU A 61 20.95 5.26 5.60
C GLU A 61 19.79 6.11 5.05
N LEU A 62 18.60 5.50 5.07
CA LEU A 62 17.34 6.11 4.66
C LEU A 62 16.34 6.10 5.81
N GLY A 63 15.36 7.00 5.73
CA GLY A 63 14.29 7.15 6.71
C GLY A 63 14.39 8.48 7.46
N LYS A 64 13.25 9.16 7.61
CA LYS A 64 13.17 10.45 8.31
C LYS A 64 12.11 10.47 9.41
N ARG A 65 11.10 9.58 9.32
CA ARG A 65 10.02 9.49 10.31
C ARG A 65 10.23 8.31 11.24
N MET A 66 10.07 8.54 12.54
CA MET A 66 10.17 7.50 13.56
C MET A 66 8.79 6.93 13.93
N ASN A 67 7.73 7.65 13.59
CA ASN A 67 6.35 7.22 13.70
C ASN A 67 5.63 7.56 12.39
N VAL A 68 4.88 6.61 11.85
CA VAL A 68 4.17 6.78 10.58
C VAL A 68 3.22 7.98 10.58
N PHE A 69 2.61 8.29 11.73
CA PHE A 69 1.66 9.40 11.88
C PHE A 69 2.31 10.80 11.94
N GLU A 70 3.62 10.90 11.88
CA GLU A 70 4.29 12.19 11.64
C GLU A 70 3.97 12.76 10.25
N ARG A 71 3.44 11.94 9.34
CA ARG A 71 3.07 12.29 7.96
C ARG A 71 4.23 12.87 7.12
N ILE A 72 5.47 12.59 7.53
CA ILE A 72 6.65 12.84 6.71
C ILE A 72 6.67 11.82 5.57
N PRO A 73 7.01 12.19 4.32
CA PRO A 73 7.10 11.23 3.23
C PRO A 73 8.00 10.03 3.58
N PRO A 74 7.56 8.80 3.29
CA PRO A 74 8.35 7.60 3.59
C PRO A 74 9.59 7.53 2.71
N ALA A 75 10.66 6.92 3.22
CA ALA A 75 11.77 6.50 2.38
C ALA A 75 11.39 5.21 1.65
N CYS A 76 11.50 5.23 0.32
CA CYS A 76 11.12 4.13 -0.54
C CYS A 76 12.23 3.83 -1.55
N VAL A 77 12.45 2.54 -1.82
CA VAL A 77 13.45 2.08 -2.78
C VAL A 77 12.83 1.10 -3.75
N TYR A 78 13.02 1.32 -5.04
CA TYR A 78 12.65 0.40 -6.10
C TYR A 78 13.82 -0.57 -6.37
N ALA A 79 13.50 -1.86 -6.47
CA ALA A 79 14.42 -2.91 -6.89
C ALA A 79 13.80 -3.68 -8.07
N PRO A 80 14.52 -3.84 -9.20
CA PRO A 80 14.04 -4.62 -10.31
C PRO A 80 14.04 -6.13 -10.01
N ASN A 81 13.47 -6.93 -10.90
CA ASN A 81 13.64 -8.39 -10.88
C ASN A 81 15.10 -8.80 -11.12
N ASP A 82 15.39 -10.06 -10.87
CA ASP A 82 16.71 -10.69 -11.08
C ASP A 82 17.86 -10.03 -10.30
N THR A 83 17.58 -9.52 -9.11
CA THR A 83 18.56 -8.96 -8.20
C THR A 83 18.25 -9.37 -6.75
N ASN A 84 18.90 -8.74 -5.80
CA ASN A 84 18.62 -8.89 -4.38
C ASN A 84 18.63 -7.53 -3.70
N TRP A 85 17.89 -7.43 -2.60
CA TRP A 85 17.92 -6.25 -1.75
C TRP A 85 18.30 -6.62 -0.31
N THR A 86 18.87 -5.65 0.38
CA THR A 86 19.17 -5.72 1.80
C THR A 86 18.72 -4.45 2.49
N ALA A 87 18.22 -4.57 3.72
CA ALA A 87 17.92 -3.44 4.59
C ALA A 87 18.43 -3.76 6.00
N LYS A 88 19.45 -3.04 6.45
CA LYS A 88 19.99 -3.14 7.79
C LYS A 88 19.43 -2.03 8.65
N ALA A 89 18.61 -2.37 9.63
CA ALA A 89 18.01 -1.42 10.54
C ALA A 89 19.08 -0.66 11.36
N THR A 90 19.07 0.65 11.31
CA THR A 90 19.94 1.51 12.16
C THR A 90 19.19 2.00 13.40
N THR A 91 17.87 2.01 13.35
CA THR A 91 16.94 2.13 14.47
C THR A 91 15.99 0.94 14.44
N ASN A 92 15.16 0.76 15.47
CA ASN A 92 14.00 -0.09 15.29
C ASN A 92 13.19 0.42 14.11
N CYS A 93 12.80 -0.47 13.20
CA CYS A 93 12.06 -0.05 12.01
C CYS A 93 11.00 -1.07 11.60
N THR A 94 10.00 -0.56 10.88
CA THR A 94 8.99 -1.35 10.18
C THR A 94 9.23 -1.17 8.69
N LEU A 95 9.53 -2.27 8.00
CA LEU A 95 9.82 -2.31 6.57
C LEU A 95 8.75 -3.09 5.84
N ALA A 96 8.05 -2.44 4.92
CA ALA A 96 7.14 -3.10 3.99
C ALA A 96 7.85 -3.47 2.69
N VAL A 97 7.52 -4.64 2.17
CA VAL A 97 8.06 -5.22 0.93
C VAL A 97 6.90 -5.44 -0.03
N CYS A 98 6.71 -4.50 -0.96
CA CYS A 98 5.64 -4.54 -1.95
C CYS A 98 6.18 -5.20 -3.22
N THR A 99 5.54 -6.25 -3.71
CA THR A 99 6.04 -7.01 -4.86
C THR A 99 4.99 -7.24 -5.93
N ALA A 100 5.43 -7.31 -7.18
CA ALA A 100 4.62 -7.68 -8.33
C ALA A 100 5.54 -8.21 -9.46
N PRO A 101 5.01 -8.83 -10.53
CA PRO A 101 5.83 -9.28 -11.64
C PRO A 101 6.68 -8.17 -12.24
N GLY A 102 7.99 -8.40 -12.39
CA GLY A 102 8.95 -7.47 -12.97
C GLY A 102 9.27 -7.83 -14.43
N LYS A 103 9.67 -6.82 -15.21
CA LYS A 103 10.12 -6.96 -16.62
C LYS A 103 11.53 -6.41 -16.84
N GLY A 104 12.14 -5.84 -15.79
CA GLY A 104 13.49 -5.30 -15.84
C GLY A 104 13.63 -3.98 -16.61
N ASN A 105 12.57 -3.22 -16.78
CA ASN A 105 12.60 -1.96 -17.54
C ASN A 105 13.18 -0.78 -16.75
N TYR A 106 13.27 -0.88 -15.44
CA TYR A 106 13.66 0.22 -14.57
C TYR A 106 14.84 -0.15 -13.68
N PRO A 107 15.81 0.78 -13.49
CA PRO A 107 16.93 0.56 -12.58
C PRO A 107 16.53 0.71 -11.12
N ALA A 108 17.31 0.12 -10.22
CA ALA A 108 17.20 0.35 -8.80
C ALA A 108 17.38 1.85 -8.48
N ARG A 109 16.52 2.38 -7.61
CA ARG A 109 16.56 3.80 -7.23
C ARG A 109 15.85 4.07 -5.90
N VAL A 110 16.24 5.15 -5.24
CA VAL A 110 15.41 5.79 -4.22
C VAL A 110 14.27 6.51 -4.93
N ILE A 111 13.04 6.31 -4.46
CA ILE A 111 11.87 7.01 -5.00
C ILE A 111 11.78 8.38 -4.33
N THR A 112 11.78 9.43 -5.14
CA THR A 112 11.71 10.84 -4.70
C THR A 112 10.38 11.48 -5.09
N ASP A 113 10.21 12.75 -4.78
CA ASP A 113 9.04 13.55 -5.16
C ASP A 113 7.72 12.95 -4.65
N ILE A 114 7.74 12.55 -3.39
CA ILE A 114 6.56 12.08 -2.67
C ILE A 114 6.01 13.26 -1.86
N GLU A 115 4.90 13.82 -2.32
CA GLU A 115 4.25 14.97 -1.70
C GLU A 115 2.92 14.58 -1.09
N LEU A 116 2.56 15.20 0.04
CA LEU A 116 1.29 14.99 0.70
C LEU A 116 0.17 15.71 -0.08
N VAL A 117 -0.85 14.97 -0.46
CA VAL A 117 -1.98 15.46 -1.25
C VAL A 117 -3.27 15.23 -0.49
N GLU A 118 -4.12 16.27 -0.39
CA GLU A 118 -5.47 16.13 0.17
C GLU A 118 -6.44 15.66 -0.92
N ARG A 119 -7.32 14.74 -0.55
CA ARG A 119 -8.41 14.22 -1.40
C ARG A 119 -9.72 14.15 -0.62
N GLY A 120 -10.83 14.29 -1.35
CA GLY A 120 -12.19 14.20 -0.81
C GLY A 120 -12.67 15.50 -0.16
N LYS A 121 -13.89 15.46 0.35
CA LYS A 121 -14.54 16.57 1.07
C LYS A 121 -15.23 16.07 2.33
N GLY A 122 -15.29 16.92 3.36
CA GLY A 122 -15.98 16.58 4.61
C GLY A 122 -15.44 15.29 5.23
N ALA A 123 -16.32 14.36 5.57
CA ALA A 123 -15.94 13.08 6.17
C ALA A 123 -15.22 12.13 5.19
N ASN A 124 -15.08 12.48 3.92
CA ASN A 124 -14.25 11.76 2.96
C ASN A 124 -12.86 12.37 2.78
N THR A 125 -12.53 13.42 3.52
CA THR A 125 -11.20 14.03 3.47
C THR A 125 -10.16 13.05 4.00
N ARG A 126 -9.10 12.83 3.21
CA ARG A 126 -7.94 12.02 3.56
C ARG A 126 -6.70 12.62 2.93
N TYR A 127 -5.54 12.23 3.47
CA TYR A 127 -4.23 12.73 3.05
C TYR A 127 -3.41 11.58 2.49
N ILE A 128 -2.81 11.78 1.34
CA ILE A 128 -2.20 10.72 0.53
C ILE A 128 -0.76 11.07 0.22
N HIS A 129 0.15 10.11 0.35
CA HIS A 129 1.45 10.12 -0.32
C HIS A 129 1.41 9.17 -1.50
N PRO A 130 1.28 9.66 -2.75
CA PRO A 130 1.45 8.84 -3.94
C PRO A 130 2.93 8.46 -4.08
N ILE A 131 3.27 7.20 -3.80
CA ILE A 131 4.66 6.72 -3.81
C ILE A 131 5.08 6.35 -5.22
N ALA A 132 4.29 5.49 -5.87
CA ALA A 132 4.58 4.97 -7.20
C ALA A 132 3.26 4.72 -7.94
N MET A 133 2.56 5.80 -8.28
CA MET A 133 1.35 5.74 -9.09
C MET A 133 1.69 5.86 -10.58
N GLU A 134 0.70 5.71 -11.47
CA GLU A 134 0.94 5.59 -12.91
C GLU A 134 1.62 6.80 -13.55
N GLU A 135 1.51 7.98 -12.94
CA GLU A 135 2.16 9.20 -13.40
C GLU A 135 3.69 9.16 -13.25
N LYS A 136 4.20 8.29 -12.35
CA LYS A 136 5.63 8.04 -12.19
C LYS A 136 6.03 6.81 -13.00
N ASP A 137 6.84 7.03 -14.01
CA ASP A 137 7.37 5.98 -14.89
C ASP A 137 8.60 5.32 -14.24
N ILE A 138 8.36 4.54 -13.18
CA ILE A 138 9.41 3.96 -12.32
C ILE A 138 9.25 2.48 -11.99
N ALA A 139 8.16 1.85 -12.39
CA ALA A 139 7.86 0.46 -12.10
C ALA A 139 7.13 -0.21 -13.28
N ASP A 140 7.30 -1.53 -13.41
CA ASP A 140 6.65 -2.32 -14.46
C ASP A 140 5.18 -2.60 -14.15
N SER A 141 4.87 -2.90 -12.89
CA SER A 141 3.55 -3.40 -12.47
C SER A 141 3.01 -2.70 -11.22
N LEU A 142 3.88 -2.40 -10.25
CA LEU A 142 3.46 -1.89 -8.94
C LEU A 142 2.84 -0.49 -9.00
N LEU A 143 1.71 -0.35 -8.32
CA LEU A 143 1.09 0.91 -7.93
C LEU A 143 1.05 0.95 -6.40
N VAL A 144 1.73 1.92 -5.80
CA VAL A 144 1.87 2.02 -4.34
C VAL A 144 1.55 3.42 -3.87
N THR A 145 0.71 3.50 -2.86
CA THR A 145 0.34 4.75 -2.19
C THR A 145 0.10 4.49 -0.70
N GLU A 146 0.24 5.52 0.11
CA GLU A 146 -0.16 5.46 1.51
C GLU A 146 -1.17 6.57 1.83
N VAL A 147 -2.06 6.30 2.78
CA VAL A 147 -3.20 7.17 3.08
C VAL A 147 -3.35 7.33 4.59
N PHE A 148 -3.60 8.56 5.01
CA PHE A 148 -3.98 8.93 6.38
C PHE A 148 -5.45 9.35 6.37
N THR A 149 -6.27 8.60 7.09
CA THR A 149 -7.71 8.86 7.25
C THR A 149 -7.95 9.44 8.63
N PRO A 150 -8.33 10.73 8.73
CA PRO A 150 -8.62 11.37 10.02
C PRO A 150 -9.74 10.68 10.78
N GLN A 151 -9.80 10.92 12.09
CA GLN A 151 -10.85 10.38 12.95
C GLN A 151 -12.26 10.70 12.40
N GLY A 152 -13.12 9.70 12.40
CA GLY A 152 -14.51 9.82 11.93
C GLY A 152 -14.65 9.89 10.41
N ASN A 153 -13.56 9.82 9.66
CA ASN A 153 -13.58 9.91 8.20
C ASN A 153 -13.57 8.54 7.53
N TRP A 154 -13.93 8.57 6.26
CA TRP A 154 -13.94 7.42 5.36
C TRP A 154 -12.87 7.56 4.29
N SER A 155 -12.44 6.43 3.75
CA SER A 155 -11.44 6.35 2.71
C SER A 155 -11.79 5.24 1.71
N SER A 156 -11.21 5.28 0.51
CA SER A 156 -11.68 4.45 -0.60
C SER A 156 -13.20 4.57 -0.78
N TYR A 157 -13.69 5.79 -0.66
CA TYR A 157 -15.10 6.14 -0.57
C TYR A 157 -15.43 7.30 -1.52
N PRO A 158 -16.55 7.25 -2.29
CA PRO A 158 -17.56 6.20 -2.29
C PRO A 158 -17.00 4.84 -2.72
N PRO A 159 -17.73 3.74 -2.39
CA PRO A 159 -17.28 2.39 -2.77
C PRO A 159 -16.99 2.28 -4.27
N HIS A 160 -15.83 1.72 -4.61
CA HIS A 160 -15.41 1.53 -6.00
C HIS A 160 -14.72 0.17 -6.16
N ARG A 161 -14.64 -0.30 -7.40
CA ARG A 161 -13.99 -1.56 -7.78
C ARG A 161 -13.06 -1.38 -8.98
N HIS A 162 -12.09 -2.24 -9.12
CA HIS A 162 -11.16 -2.37 -10.24
C HIS A 162 -10.75 -3.83 -10.40
N ASP A 163 -11.69 -4.66 -10.78
CA ASP A 163 -11.60 -6.11 -10.80
C ASP A 163 -11.92 -6.75 -12.16
N GLU A 164 -11.97 -5.93 -13.21
CA GLU A 164 -12.14 -6.38 -14.59
C GLU A 164 -11.08 -5.75 -15.50
N ASP A 165 -10.57 -6.54 -16.43
CA ASP A 165 -9.65 -6.06 -17.46
C ASP A 165 -10.45 -5.49 -18.64
N ASN A 166 -10.89 -4.24 -18.51
CA ASN A 166 -11.74 -3.53 -19.45
C ASN A 166 -11.29 -2.08 -19.67
N TYR A 167 -10.00 -1.93 -20.00
CA TYR A 167 -9.44 -0.59 -20.27
C TYR A 167 -10.11 0.08 -21.49
N PRO A 168 -10.43 1.39 -21.49
CA PRO A 168 -10.04 2.37 -20.48
C PRO A 168 -11.03 2.55 -19.31
N ASP A 169 -12.13 1.83 -19.28
CA ASP A 169 -13.22 2.04 -18.31
C ASP A 169 -12.85 1.48 -16.93
N MET A 170 -12.17 0.35 -16.88
CA MET A 170 -11.71 -0.31 -15.67
C MET A 170 -10.42 -1.08 -15.94
N THR A 171 -9.58 -1.22 -14.92
CA THR A 171 -8.44 -2.14 -14.94
C THR A 171 -8.59 -3.20 -13.87
N TYR A 172 -8.08 -4.41 -14.15
CA TYR A 172 -7.97 -5.45 -13.13
C TYR A 172 -6.74 -5.18 -12.27
N LEU A 173 -6.95 -4.96 -10.97
CA LEU A 173 -5.89 -4.77 -9.98
C LEU A 173 -6.24 -5.55 -8.71
N GLU A 174 -5.34 -6.43 -8.31
CA GLU A 174 -5.33 -6.99 -6.97
C GLU A 174 -4.79 -5.94 -6.01
N GLU A 175 -5.21 -5.98 -4.74
CA GLU A 175 -4.88 -4.91 -3.80
C GLU A 175 -4.74 -5.43 -2.37
N THR A 176 -3.75 -4.88 -1.65
CA THR A 176 -3.59 -5.08 -0.20
C THR A 176 -3.66 -3.76 0.54
N TYR A 177 -4.22 -3.80 1.76
CA TYR A 177 -4.26 -2.69 2.72
C TYR A 177 -3.53 -3.11 3.99
N TYR A 178 -2.37 -2.54 4.26
CA TYR A 178 -1.71 -2.66 5.57
C TYR A 178 -2.15 -1.51 6.46
N HIS A 179 -2.88 -1.80 7.54
CA HIS A 179 -3.47 -0.81 8.43
C HIS A 179 -2.64 -0.52 9.67
N ARG A 180 -2.64 0.75 10.08
CA ARG A 180 -2.14 1.21 11.37
C ARG A 180 -3.17 2.17 11.98
N LEU A 181 -3.29 2.17 13.29
CA LEU A 181 -4.19 3.04 14.05
C LEU A 181 -3.41 3.90 15.03
N ASN A 182 -3.89 5.12 15.26
CA ASN A 182 -3.36 6.05 16.24
C ASN A 182 -4.50 6.62 17.12
N PRO A 183 -4.53 6.38 18.44
CA PRO A 183 -3.63 5.49 19.21
C PRO A 183 -3.68 4.03 18.77
N GLU A 184 -2.61 3.29 19.04
CA GLU A 184 -2.37 1.94 18.52
C GLU A 184 -3.44 0.91 18.90
N GLN A 185 -4.07 1.05 20.07
CA GLN A 185 -5.15 0.17 20.51
C GLN A 185 -6.48 0.40 19.79
N GLY A 186 -6.53 1.35 18.87
CA GLY A 186 -7.71 1.66 18.08
C GLY A 186 -8.10 0.55 17.10
N PHE A 187 -9.21 0.76 16.44
CA PHE A 187 -9.71 -0.11 15.38
C PHE A 187 -10.33 0.71 14.26
N GLY A 188 -10.46 0.11 13.11
CA GLY A 188 -11.20 0.65 11.97
C GLY A 188 -12.12 -0.41 11.38
N PHE A 189 -12.79 -0.06 10.29
CA PHE A 189 -13.61 -1.01 9.53
C PHE A 189 -13.22 -0.98 8.07
N GLN A 190 -13.28 -2.16 7.44
CA GLN A 190 -13.23 -2.28 5.99
C GLN A 190 -14.28 -3.28 5.55
N ARG A 191 -15.04 -2.93 4.50
CA ARG A 191 -15.96 -3.83 3.84
C ARG A 191 -15.42 -4.16 2.46
N VAL A 192 -15.42 -5.44 2.10
CA VAL A 192 -15.11 -5.92 0.75
C VAL A 192 -16.32 -6.64 0.23
N PHE A 193 -16.93 -6.15 -0.84
CA PHE A 193 -18.19 -6.69 -1.31
C PHE A 193 -18.38 -6.55 -2.82
N THR A 194 -19.10 -7.49 -3.41
CA THR A 194 -19.53 -7.47 -4.81
C THR A 194 -21.01 -7.10 -4.93
N GLU A 195 -21.40 -6.55 -6.08
CA GLU A 195 -22.77 -6.12 -6.33
C GLU A 195 -23.78 -7.29 -6.35
N ASP A 196 -23.32 -8.49 -6.75
CA ASP A 196 -24.11 -9.72 -6.74
C ASP A 196 -24.21 -10.39 -5.36
N GLY A 197 -23.46 -9.89 -4.37
CA GLY A 197 -23.44 -10.44 -3.01
C GLY A 197 -22.68 -11.76 -2.86
N GLU A 198 -21.95 -12.21 -3.88
CA GLU A 198 -21.09 -13.40 -3.77
C GLU A 198 -20.01 -13.23 -2.69
N LEU A 199 -19.48 -12.03 -2.58
CA LEU A 199 -18.54 -11.62 -1.53
C LEU A 199 -19.16 -10.44 -0.78
N ASP A 200 -19.27 -10.54 0.54
CA ASP A 200 -19.66 -9.42 1.41
C ASP A 200 -19.10 -9.65 2.82
N GLU A 201 -17.89 -9.14 3.03
CA GLU A 201 -17.18 -9.25 4.30
C GLU A 201 -16.97 -7.88 4.91
N THR A 202 -17.43 -7.69 6.13
CA THR A 202 -17.17 -6.49 6.92
C THR A 202 -16.24 -6.87 8.08
N MET A 203 -15.07 -6.26 8.10
CA MET A 203 -14.00 -6.61 9.05
C MET A 203 -13.70 -5.44 9.96
N ALA A 204 -13.57 -5.69 11.25
CA ALA A 204 -12.82 -4.81 12.13
C ALA A 204 -11.32 -5.00 11.84
N VAL A 205 -10.59 -3.90 11.71
CA VAL A 205 -9.14 -3.92 11.49
C VAL A 205 -8.43 -3.28 12.67
N SER A 206 -7.34 -3.89 13.08
CA SER A 206 -6.45 -3.42 14.13
C SER A 206 -5.12 -2.94 13.54
N SER A 207 -4.35 -2.22 14.35
CA SER A 207 -3.00 -1.80 13.95
C SER A 207 -2.13 -3.02 13.62
N GLY A 208 -1.59 -3.06 12.41
CA GLY A 208 -0.77 -4.17 11.91
C GLY A 208 -1.51 -5.19 11.05
N ASP A 209 -2.82 -5.08 10.90
CA ASP A 209 -3.60 -5.99 10.04
C ASP A 209 -3.38 -5.69 8.55
N VAL A 210 -3.48 -6.73 7.73
CA VAL A 210 -3.51 -6.62 6.28
C VAL A 210 -4.83 -7.16 5.75
N VAL A 211 -5.54 -6.35 4.99
CA VAL A 211 -6.75 -6.75 4.27
C VAL A 211 -6.40 -7.07 2.82
N LEU A 212 -6.85 -8.22 2.34
CA LEU A 212 -6.73 -8.63 0.95
C LEU A 212 -8.02 -8.29 0.20
N VAL A 213 -7.88 -7.61 -0.94
CA VAL A 213 -9.00 -7.25 -1.81
C VAL A 213 -8.85 -8.02 -3.13
N PRO A 214 -9.46 -9.21 -3.25
CA PRO A 214 -9.38 -10.02 -4.47
C PRO A 214 -10.26 -9.45 -5.59
N LYS A 215 -11.39 -8.86 -5.24
CA LYS A 215 -12.38 -8.26 -6.13
C LYS A 215 -13.36 -7.41 -5.34
N GLY A 216 -14.18 -6.63 -6.04
CA GLY A 216 -15.30 -5.90 -5.45
C GLY A 216 -14.91 -4.53 -4.88
N HIS A 217 -15.92 -3.89 -4.32
CA HIS A 217 -15.83 -2.61 -3.64
C HIS A 217 -15.21 -2.77 -2.25
N HIS A 218 -14.39 -1.81 -1.80
CA HIS A 218 -13.58 -2.01 -0.60
C HIS A 218 -13.39 -0.75 0.25
N PRO A 219 -14.47 -0.02 0.60
CA PRO A 219 -14.38 1.17 1.43
C PRO A 219 -13.89 0.84 2.83
N CYS A 220 -13.24 1.80 3.48
CA CYS A 220 -12.85 1.69 4.87
C CYS A 220 -13.16 2.97 5.64
N GLY A 221 -13.26 2.87 6.95
CA GLY A 221 -13.59 3.98 7.83
C GLY A 221 -12.83 3.95 9.14
N SER A 222 -12.51 5.15 9.63
CA SER A 222 -11.84 5.37 10.91
C SER A 222 -12.86 5.87 11.94
N PRO A 223 -13.06 5.20 13.09
CA PRO A 223 -13.96 5.66 14.12
C PRO A 223 -13.52 7.00 14.73
N TYR A 224 -14.47 7.68 15.35
CA TYR A 224 -14.18 8.87 16.13
C TYR A 224 -13.12 8.58 17.21
N GLY A 225 -12.13 9.46 17.32
CA GLY A 225 -11.03 9.34 18.28
C GLY A 225 -9.78 8.64 17.75
N TYR A 226 -9.84 7.98 16.59
CA TYR A 226 -8.70 7.26 15.99
C TYR A 226 -8.37 7.76 14.60
N GLU A 227 -7.10 7.98 14.32
CA GLU A 227 -6.59 8.16 12.97
C GLU A 227 -6.17 6.82 12.40
N MET A 228 -6.52 6.54 11.16
CA MET A 228 -6.16 5.30 10.46
C MET A 228 -5.20 5.59 9.30
N TYR A 229 -4.12 4.84 9.26
CA TYR A 229 -3.18 4.78 8.15
C TYR A 229 -3.36 3.48 7.39
N TYR A 230 -3.20 3.50 6.08
CA TYR A 230 -2.94 2.27 5.34
C TYR A 230 -1.91 2.47 4.23
N LEU A 231 -1.10 1.44 4.02
CA LEU A 231 -0.23 1.29 2.85
C LEU A 231 -0.93 0.41 1.84
N ASN A 232 -1.08 0.93 0.64
CA ASN A 232 -1.88 0.37 -0.41
C ASN A 232 -0.98 -0.12 -1.54
N VAL A 233 -1.10 -1.39 -1.89
CA VAL A 233 -0.33 -2.03 -2.96
C VAL A 233 -1.29 -2.63 -3.97
N MET A 234 -1.15 -2.22 -5.23
CA MET A 234 -1.95 -2.72 -6.35
C MET A 234 -1.05 -3.21 -7.48
N ALA A 235 -1.49 -4.23 -8.17
CA ALA A 235 -0.91 -4.68 -9.43
C ALA A 235 -1.91 -5.55 -10.20
N GLY A 236 -1.74 -5.57 -11.53
CA GLY A 236 -2.54 -6.35 -12.45
C GLY A 236 -1.83 -6.48 -13.80
N PRO A 237 -2.53 -6.92 -14.86
CA PRO A 237 -1.94 -7.07 -16.19
C PRO A 237 -1.49 -5.75 -16.82
N MET A 238 -2.05 -4.63 -16.38
CA MET A 238 -1.73 -3.29 -16.88
C MET A 238 -1.47 -2.34 -15.70
N ARG A 239 -0.36 -1.61 -15.75
CA ARG A 239 -0.03 -0.60 -14.73
C ARG A 239 -0.80 0.69 -14.98
N LYS A 240 -2.13 0.61 -14.81
CA LYS A 240 -3.08 1.71 -14.93
C LYS A 240 -4.13 1.58 -13.83
N TRP A 241 -4.54 2.70 -13.26
CA TRP A 241 -5.58 2.72 -12.24
C TRP A 241 -6.85 3.33 -12.81
N ARG A 242 -7.79 2.45 -13.18
CA ARG A 242 -9.14 2.79 -13.63
C ARG A 242 -10.13 2.01 -12.79
N PHE A 243 -11.06 2.73 -12.18
CA PHE A 243 -12.05 2.16 -11.27
C PHE A 243 -13.45 2.67 -11.60
N GLN A 244 -14.45 1.95 -11.14
CA GLN A 244 -15.84 2.36 -11.22
C GLN A 244 -16.46 2.42 -9.83
N ASN A 245 -17.13 3.54 -9.55
CA ASN A 245 -17.91 3.69 -8.32
C ASN A 245 -19.13 2.77 -8.36
N HIS A 246 -19.55 2.30 -7.19
CA HIS A 246 -20.79 1.55 -7.04
C HIS A 246 -21.97 2.42 -7.50
N PRO A 247 -22.85 1.93 -8.37
CA PRO A 247 -23.93 2.75 -8.96
C PRO A 247 -24.84 3.38 -7.90
N ASP A 248 -25.17 2.65 -6.84
CA ASP A 248 -26.04 3.18 -5.77
C ASP A 248 -25.38 4.27 -4.91
N HIS A 249 -24.05 4.42 -4.97
CA HIS A 249 -23.29 5.33 -4.12
C HIS A 249 -22.54 6.43 -4.90
N ASP A 250 -22.53 6.36 -6.22
CA ASP A 250 -21.82 7.33 -7.07
C ASP A 250 -22.36 8.77 -6.93
N TRP A 251 -23.61 8.93 -6.54
CA TRP A 251 -24.22 10.23 -6.27
C TRP A 251 -23.42 11.08 -5.26
N ILE A 252 -22.71 10.42 -4.33
CA ILE A 252 -21.85 11.09 -3.33
C ILE A 252 -20.69 11.80 -4.05
N PHE A 253 -20.03 11.08 -4.95
CA PHE A 253 -18.94 11.63 -5.75
C PHE A 253 -19.45 12.80 -6.63
N GLN A 254 -20.59 12.62 -7.27
CA GLN A 254 -21.21 13.65 -8.12
C GLN A 254 -21.60 14.90 -7.33
N ARG A 255 -22.10 14.72 -6.10
CA ARG A 255 -22.43 15.84 -5.19
C ARG A 255 -21.17 16.62 -4.81
N ASP A 256 -20.11 15.91 -4.42
CA ASP A 256 -18.89 16.49 -3.86
C ASP A 256 -17.96 17.07 -4.93
N SER A 257 -18.19 16.73 -6.20
CA SER A 257 -17.44 17.27 -7.34
C SER A 257 -17.96 18.61 -7.86
N LYS A 258 -19.12 19.04 -7.37
CA LYS A 258 -19.74 20.35 -7.64
C LYS A 258 -19.23 21.37 -6.61
#